data_168bdcbe71abf6b4c772a2bb441829ae
#
_entry.id   168bdcbe71abf6b4c772a2bb441829ae
#
_cell.length_a   1.000
_cell.length_b   1.000
_cell.length_c   1.000
_cell.angle_alpha   90.00
_cell.angle_beta   90.00
_cell.angle_gamma   90.00
#
_symmetry.space_group_name_H-M   'P 1'
#
loop_
_entity.id
_entity.type
_entity.pdbx_description
1 polymer ?
#
loop_
_entity_poly.entity_id
_entity_poly.type
_entity_poly.pdbx_seq_one_letter_code
_entity_poly.pdbx_strand_id
1 'polypeptide(L)'
;VTPACVVAATARPVAVLATSSSESAQPAAGKKSPRVFLLTTSLSVSVALDGAGKDLLELGEWVSPTRSLKGELALPLAAPTDELGALRRVEYPGVGTSCGLCHRDESPHAGLDGGYDSLAFRPNPGLDVPLAALEAEHQSCIAADDASARCELLHALFDLGQVRQGAFSKDVPLFIQ
;
A
#
# COMPACT_ATOMS: atom_id res chain seq x y z
N VAL A 1 9.16 0.30 13.92
CA VAL A 1 9.10 -0.06 12.50
C VAL A 1 8.51 1.12 11.74
N THR A 2 9.18 1.60 10.71
CA THR A 2 8.75 2.71 9.82
C THR A 2 8.28 2.15 8.47
N PRO A 3 7.62 2.95 7.60
CA PRO A 3 7.32 2.54 6.23
C PRO A 3 8.57 2.06 5.47
N ALA A 4 9.69 2.74 5.62
CA ALA A 4 10.96 2.34 5.00
C ALA A 4 11.43 0.95 5.45
N CYS A 5 11.28 0.61 6.74
CA CYS A 5 11.60 -0.73 7.24
C CYS A 5 10.76 -1.82 6.57
N VAL A 6 9.46 -1.57 6.35
CA VAL A 6 8.56 -2.52 5.68
C VAL A 6 8.96 -2.72 4.21
N VAL A 7 9.23 -1.62 3.50
CA VAL A 7 9.71 -1.66 2.11
C VAL A 7 11.05 -2.39 2.01
N ALA A 8 11.97 -2.13 2.94
CA ALA A 8 13.27 -2.79 3.00
C ALA A 8 13.16 -4.31 3.22
N ALA A 9 12.19 -4.74 4.03
CA ALA A 9 11.96 -6.15 4.34
C ALA A 9 11.24 -6.92 3.22
N THR A 10 10.71 -6.22 2.19
CA THR A 10 10.00 -6.86 1.09
C THR A 10 10.96 -7.65 0.20
N ALA A 11 10.61 -8.91 -0.10
CA ALA A 11 11.42 -9.79 -0.96
C ALA A 11 11.65 -9.18 -2.35
N ARG A 12 12.84 -9.41 -2.90
CA ARG A 12 13.25 -8.91 -4.21
C ARG A 12 13.33 -10.06 -5.25
N PRO A 13 13.06 -9.82 -6.53
CA PRO A 13 12.61 -8.57 -7.13
C PRO A 13 11.17 -8.21 -6.72
N VAL A 14 10.91 -6.94 -6.44
CA VAL A 14 9.58 -6.45 -6.10
C VAL A 14 8.90 -5.79 -7.30
N ALA A 15 7.62 -6.10 -7.51
CA ALA A 15 6.80 -5.41 -8.49
C ALA A 15 6.12 -4.19 -7.86
N VAL A 16 6.23 -3.03 -8.48
CA VAL A 16 5.77 -1.76 -7.95
C VAL A 16 4.82 -1.07 -8.92
N LEU A 17 3.66 -0.68 -8.41
CA LEU A 17 2.77 0.27 -9.05
C LEU A 17 2.72 1.55 -8.21
N ALA A 18 2.84 2.71 -8.83
CA ALA A 18 2.66 3.99 -8.16
C ALA A 18 1.52 4.79 -8.80
N THR A 19 0.76 5.50 -7.97
CA THR A 19 -0.35 6.34 -8.43
C THR A 19 -0.34 7.70 -7.74
N SER A 20 -0.70 8.73 -8.48
CA SER A 20 -0.89 10.08 -7.95
C SER A 20 -2.33 10.34 -7.46
N SER A 21 -3.18 9.30 -7.39
CA SER A 21 -4.56 9.43 -6.89
C SER A 21 -4.58 9.90 -5.44
N SER A 22 -5.43 10.88 -5.17
CA SER A 22 -5.76 11.34 -3.81
C SER A 22 -7.02 10.65 -3.25
N GLU A 23 -7.69 9.84 -4.05
CA GLU A 23 -8.92 9.14 -3.69
C GLU A 23 -8.60 7.84 -2.94
N SER A 24 -8.30 7.97 -1.66
CA SER A 24 -7.96 6.84 -0.79
C SER A 24 -7.91 7.30 0.65
N ALA A 25 -8.06 6.38 1.60
CA ALA A 25 -7.69 6.61 3.01
C ALA A 25 -6.18 6.88 3.16
N GLN A 26 -5.38 6.43 2.18
CA GLN A 26 -3.95 6.69 2.05
C GLN A 26 -3.67 7.51 0.78
N PRO A 27 -4.02 8.82 0.76
CA PRO A 27 -3.92 9.64 -0.44
C PRO A 27 -2.46 9.90 -0.84
N ALA A 28 -2.22 9.98 -2.16
CA ALA A 28 -0.96 10.51 -2.67
C ALA A 28 -0.85 12.02 -2.42
N ALA A 29 0.37 12.51 -2.22
CA ALA A 29 0.68 13.93 -2.16
C ALA A 29 1.21 14.46 -3.52
N GLY A 30 0.60 13.96 -4.61
CA GLY A 30 0.94 14.33 -5.98
C GLY A 30 1.93 13.38 -6.66
N LYS A 31 2.32 13.71 -7.89
CA LYS A 31 3.16 12.83 -8.73
C LYS A 31 4.58 12.60 -8.20
N LYS A 32 5.14 13.55 -7.46
CA LYS A 32 6.47 13.42 -6.84
C LYS A 32 6.43 12.66 -5.52
N SER A 33 5.26 12.57 -4.90
CA SER A 33 5.02 11.82 -3.67
C SER A 33 3.78 10.96 -3.84
N PRO A 34 3.84 9.95 -4.73
CA PRO A 34 2.71 9.07 -5.01
C PRO A 34 2.46 8.09 -3.85
N ARG A 35 1.30 7.44 -3.90
CA ARG A 35 1.07 6.19 -3.21
C ARG A 35 1.72 5.06 -4.01
N VAL A 36 2.45 4.20 -3.33
CA VAL A 36 3.22 3.11 -3.92
C VAL A 36 2.67 1.78 -3.44
N PHE A 37 2.33 0.90 -4.35
CA PHE A 37 1.95 -0.48 -4.08
C PHE A 37 3.12 -1.41 -4.34
N LEU A 38 3.46 -2.22 -3.36
CA LEU A 38 4.38 -3.36 -3.47
C LEU A 38 3.51 -4.60 -3.73
N LEU A 39 3.66 -5.20 -4.89
CA LEU A 39 2.81 -6.30 -5.34
C LEU A 39 3.59 -7.61 -5.26
N THR A 40 3.06 -8.55 -4.48
CA THR A 40 3.52 -9.94 -4.42
C THR A 40 2.45 -10.87 -5.00
N THR A 41 2.69 -12.18 -4.95
CA THR A 41 1.74 -13.18 -5.45
C THR A 41 0.43 -13.18 -4.66
N SER A 42 0.50 -13.01 -3.34
CA SER A 42 -0.65 -13.11 -2.43
C SER A 42 -1.00 -11.79 -1.75
N LEU A 43 -0.10 -10.83 -1.71
CA LEU A 43 -0.25 -9.63 -0.91
C LEU A 43 0.05 -8.37 -1.73
N SER A 44 -0.78 -7.36 -1.58
CA SER A 44 -0.46 -5.97 -1.92
C SER A 44 -0.22 -5.18 -0.64
N VAL A 45 0.89 -4.48 -0.58
CA VAL A 45 1.21 -3.55 0.51
C VAL A 45 1.28 -2.15 -0.09
N SER A 46 0.65 -1.16 0.51
CA SER A 46 0.79 0.20 0.02
C SER A 46 1.30 1.16 1.08
N VAL A 47 2.13 2.08 0.62
CA VAL A 47 2.72 3.18 1.39
C VAL A 47 2.57 4.47 0.60
N ALA A 48 2.37 5.60 1.27
CA ALA A 48 2.46 6.92 0.66
C ALA A 48 3.82 7.52 0.97
N LEU A 49 4.46 8.12 -0.05
CA LEU A 49 5.79 8.73 0.12
C LEU A 49 5.74 9.95 1.03
N ASP A 50 4.61 10.67 1.05
CA ASP A 50 4.42 11.88 1.86
C ASP A 50 2.92 12.17 2.04
N GLY A 51 2.59 13.24 2.76
CA GLY A 51 1.23 13.71 2.97
C GLY A 51 0.50 12.98 4.09
N ALA A 52 -0.83 13.06 4.08
CA ALA A 52 -1.68 12.54 5.15
C ALA A 52 -1.62 11.00 5.29
N GLY A 53 -1.29 10.30 4.22
CA GLY A 53 -1.21 8.83 4.20
C GLY A 53 0.15 8.24 4.57
N LYS A 54 1.18 9.06 4.82
CA LYS A 54 2.57 8.61 5.01
C LYS A 54 2.79 7.71 6.23
N ASP A 55 1.98 7.88 7.26
CA ASP A 55 2.08 7.14 8.51
C ASP A 55 1.12 5.94 8.56
N LEU A 56 0.61 5.53 7.41
CA LEU A 56 -0.25 4.37 7.24
C LEU A 56 0.43 3.32 6.36
N LEU A 57 0.14 2.05 6.65
CA LEU A 57 0.43 0.90 5.81
C LEU A 57 -0.89 0.20 5.55
N GLU A 58 -1.35 0.17 4.31
CA GLU A 58 -2.52 -0.64 3.94
C GLU A 58 -2.08 -1.98 3.36
N LEU A 59 -2.79 -3.01 3.74
CA LEU A 59 -2.55 -4.40 3.38
C LEU A 59 -3.77 -4.95 2.64
N GLY A 60 -3.54 -5.72 1.60
CA GLY A 60 -4.58 -6.46 0.90
C GLY A 60 -4.08 -7.85 0.53
N GLU A 61 -4.54 -8.88 1.24
CA GLU A 61 -4.26 -10.27 0.91
C GLU A 61 -5.32 -10.82 -0.05
N TRP A 62 -4.89 -11.35 -1.19
CA TRP A 62 -5.79 -11.84 -2.22
C TRP A 62 -6.47 -13.13 -1.78
N VAL A 63 -7.79 -13.12 -1.69
CA VAL A 63 -8.64 -14.30 -1.44
C VAL A 63 -9.26 -14.82 -2.73
N SER A 64 -9.35 -13.99 -3.76
CA SER A 64 -9.76 -14.34 -5.12
C SER A 64 -9.20 -13.30 -6.11
N PRO A 65 -9.37 -13.48 -7.43
CA PRO A 65 -8.89 -12.51 -8.42
C PRO A 65 -9.40 -11.08 -8.25
N THR A 66 -10.55 -10.89 -7.58
CA THR A 66 -11.20 -9.58 -7.43
C THR A 66 -11.55 -9.23 -5.99
N ARG A 67 -11.14 -10.04 -5.01
CA ARG A 67 -11.40 -9.80 -3.59
C ARG A 67 -10.12 -9.90 -2.77
N SER A 68 -10.02 -9.11 -1.73
CA SER A 68 -8.93 -9.19 -0.77
C SER A 68 -9.41 -9.00 0.66
N LEU A 69 -8.78 -9.71 1.58
CA LEU A 69 -8.79 -9.44 3.00
C LEU A 69 -8.00 -8.14 3.22
N LYS A 70 -8.52 -7.22 4.02
CA LYS A 70 -7.93 -5.90 4.20
C LYS A 70 -7.51 -5.64 5.63
N GLY A 71 -6.41 -4.93 5.76
CA GLY A 71 -5.92 -4.46 7.03
C GLY A 71 -5.15 -3.16 6.90
N GLU A 72 -4.96 -2.48 8.02
CA GLU A 72 -4.21 -1.24 8.10
C GLU A 72 -3.33 -1.24 9.35
N LEU A 73 -2.15 -0.67 9.25
CA LEU A 73 -1.28 -0.39 10.38
C LEU A 73 -0.93 1.09 10.42
N ALA A 74 -1.02 1.71 11.59
CA ALA A 74 -0.42 3.01 11.82
C ALA A 74 1.08 2.85 12.10
N LEU A 75 1.89 3.68 11.50
CA LEU A 75 3.34 3.71 11.66
C LEU A 75 3.77 5.01 12.36
N PRO A 76 4.86 5.00 13.14
CA PRO A 76 5.72 3.86 13.41
C PRO A 76 5.08 2.86 14.39
N LEU A 77 5.31 1.55 14.14
CA LEU A 77 4.90 0.51 15.07
C LEU A 77 5.85 0.41 16.25
N ALA A 78 5.30 0.39 17.45
CA ALA A 78 6.01 -0.09 18.64
C ALA A 78 5.99 -1.64 18.66
N ALA A 79 7.11 -2.27 18.97
CA ALA A 79 7.15 -3.71 19.18
C ALA A 79 6.74 -4.05 20.65
N PRO A 80 6.14 -5.22 20.92
CA PRO A 80 5.64 -6.22 19.97
C PRO A 80 4.29 -5.83 19.34
N THR A 81 4.05 -6.27 18.13
CA THR A 81 2.81 -6.03 17.40
C THR A 81 1.91 -7.26 17.50
N ASP A 82 0.61 -7.05 17.75
CA ASP A 82 -0.39 -8.10 17.66
C ASP A 82 -0.48 -8.60 16.21
N GLU A 83 -0.45 -9.92 16.00
CA GLU A 83 -0.53 -10.56 14.68
C GLU A 83 -1.81 -10.16 13.93
N LEU A 84 -2.91 -9.94 14.62
CA LEU A 84 -4.18 -9.49 14.06
C LEU A 84 -4.36 -7.96 14.12
N GLY A 85 -3.35 -7.22 14.56
CA GLY A 85 -3.45 -5.79 14.79
C GLY A 85 -3.87 -4.99 13.57
N ALA A 86 -3.46 -5.43 12.37
CA ALA A 86 -3.85 -4.78 11.12
C ALA A 86 -5.36 -4.94 10.82
N LEU A 87 -5.94 -6.10 11.15
CA LEU A 87 -7.36 -6.36 10.93
C LEU A 87 -8.21 -5.63 11.97
N ARG A 88 -7.82 -5.71 13.25
CA ARG A 88 -8.54 -5.05 14.35
C ARG A 88 -8.57 -3.53 14.20
N ARG A 89 -7.54 -2.96 13.59
CA ARG A 89 -7.48 -1.52 13.37
C ARG A 89 -8.60 -1.02 12.46
N VAL A 90 -9.00 -1.80 11.48
CA VAL A 90 -10.04 -1.42 10.52
C VAL A 90 -11.43 -1.93 10.92
N GLU A 91 -11.52 -2.81 11.91
CA GLU A 91 -12.76 -3.47 12.32
C GLU A 91 -13.75 -2.50 12.99
N TYR A 92 -15.00 -2.59 12.59
CA TYR A 92 -16.17 -2.13 13.35
C TYR A 92 -16.92 -3.36 13.85
N PRO A 93 -16.78 -3.76 15.15
CA PRO A 93 -17.29 -5.02 15.67
C PRO A 93 -18.77 -5.27 15.32
N GLY A 94 -19.04 -6.40 14.70
CA GLY A 94 -20.40 -6.82 14.30
C GLY A 94 -20.99 -6.09 13.09
N VAL A 95 -20.23 -5.20 12.45
CA VAL A 95 -20.70 -4.40 11.30
C VAL A 95 -19.84 -4.66 10.04
N GLY A 96 -18.53 -4.79 10.21
CA GLY A 96 -17.58 -4.90 9.10
C GLY A 96 -16.31 -4.09 9.37
N THR A 97 -15.80 -3.41 8.34
CA THR A 97 -14.59 -2.60 8.48
C THR A 97 -14.75 -1.19 7.90
N SER A 98 -13.84 -0.28 8.29
CA SER A 98 -13.71 1.03 7.65
C SER A 98 -13.41 0.91 6.15
N CYS A 99 -12.79 -0.18 5.71
CA CYS A 99 -12.51 -0.46 4.31
C CYS A 99 -13.81 -0.70 3.51
N GLY A 100 -14.85 -1.27 4.13
CA GLY A 100 -16.15 -1.53 3.53
C GLY A 100 -16.87 -0.27 3.04
N LEU A 101 -16.53 0.91 3.55
CA LEU A 101 -17.07 2.19 3.07
C LEU A 101 -16.75 2.45 1.59
N CYS A 102 -15.55 2.05 1.16
CA CYS A 102 -15.08 2.21 -0.23
C CYS A 102 -15.07 0.88 -0.99
N HIS A 103 -14.69 -0.22 -0.32
CA HIS A 103 -14.59 -1.57 -0.88
C HIS A 103 -15.88 -2.34 -0.61
N ARG A 104 -16.85 -2.23 -1.49
CA ARG A 104 -18.19 -2.81 -1.36
C ARG A 104 -18.19 -4.34 -1.23
N ASP A 105 -19.38 -4.91 -0.96
CA ASP A 105 -19.63 -6.35 -0.87
C ASP A 105 -18.73 -7.03 0.17
N GLU A 106 -18.57 -6.38 1.32
CA GLU A 106 -17.80 -6.90 2.44
C GLU A 106 -18.48 -8.09 3.08
N SER A 107 -17.71 -9.12 3.41
CA SER A 107 -18.18 -10.31 4.12
C SER A 107 -17.14 -10.81 5.12
N PRO A 108 -17.57 -11.42 6.25
CA PRO A 108 -16.63 -12.01 7.18
C PRO A 108 -15.77 -13.09 6.49
N HIS A 109 -14.47 -13.06 6.74
CA HIS A 109 -13.54 -14.02 6.19
C HIS A 109 -13.58 -15.33 6.99
N ALA A 110 -13.81 -16.46 6.32
CA ALA A 110 -13.94 -17.75 6.97
C ALA A 110 -12.66 -18.16 7.72
N GLY A 111 -12.79 -18.47 9.00
CA GLY A 111 -11.68 -18.96 9.84
C GLY A 111 -10.76 -17.88 10.40
N LEU A 112 -11.09 -16.58 10.23
CA LEU A 112 -10.31 -15.48 10.76
C LEU A 112 -11.21 -14.47 11.50
N ASP A 113 -11.11 -14.49 12.82
CA ASP A 113 -11.89 -13.59 13.68
C ASP A 113 -11.48 -12.13 13.44
N GLY A 114 -12.47 -11.25 13.24
CA GLY A 114 -12.26 -9.85 12.87
C GLY A 114 -11.75 -9.61 11.43
N GLY A 115 -11.57 -10.68 10.65
CA GLY A 115 -11.19 -10.57 9.25
C GLY A 115 -12.41 -10.39 8.33
N TYR A 116 -12.32 -9.46 7.39
CA TYR A 116 -13.34 -9.23 6.37
C TYR A 116 -12.68 -9.13 4.99
N ASP A 117 -13.23 -9.81 4.03
CA ASP A 117 -12.83 -9.63 2.63
C ASP A 117 -13.90 -8.82 1.86
N SER A 118 -13.45 -8.03 0.92
CA SER A 118 -14.29 -7.16 0.11
C SER A 118 -13.75 -7.03 -1.30
N LEU A 119 -14.47 -6.36 -2.19
CA LEU A 119 -13.99 -6.09 -3.54
C LEU A 119 -12.63 -5.37 -3.48
N ALA A 120 -11.70 -5.86 -4.27
CA ALA A 120 -10.46 -5.13 -4.54
C ALA A 120 -10.70 -4.12 -5.66
N PHE A 121 -10.05 -2.97 -5.58
CA PHE A 121 -10.04 -1.97 -6.64
C PHE A 121 -8.62 -1.62 -7.02
N ARG A 122 -8.38 -1.40 -8.30
CA ARG A 122 -7.13 -0.84 -8.81
C ARG A 122 -7.27 0.65 -9.06
N PRO A 123 -6.21 1.43 -8.88
CA PRO A 123 -6.24 2.86 -9.19
C PRO A 123 -6.51 3.10 -10.68
N ASN A 124 -6.96 4.31 -11.01
CA ASN A 124 -7.13 4.74 -12.40
C ASN A 124 -5.76 4.81 -13.10
N PRO A 125 -5.54 4.07 -14.19
CA PRO A 125 -4.27 4.08 -14.91
C PRO A 125 -3.85 5.44 -15.46
N GLY A 126 -4.80 6.36 -15.66
CA GLY A 126 -4.50 7.75 -16.03
C GLY A 126 -3.78 8.55 -14.95
N LEU A 127 -3.73 8.02 -13.72
CA LEU A 127 -3.02 8.61 -12.58
C LEU A 127 -1.75 7.84 -12.19
N ASP A 128 -1.39 6.82 -12.96
CA ASP A 128 -0.17 6.06 -12.71
C ASP A 128 1.07 6.94 -12.83
N VAL A 129 2.02 6.70 -11.93
CA VAL A 129 3.33 7.33 -11.94
C VAL A 129 4.33 6.29 -12.43
N PRO A 130 5.02 6.54 -13.56
CA PRO A 130 6.00 5.61 -14.10
C PRO A 130 7.13 5.31 -13.10
N LEU A 131 7.63 4.09 -13.09
CA LEU A 131 8.76 3.69 -12.24
C LEU A 131 9.97 4.61 -12.44
N ALA A 132 10.27 4.98 -13.69
CA ALA A 132 11.36 5.91 -14.02
C ALA A 132 11.21 7.30 -13.35
N ALA A 133 9.98 7.74 -13.06
CA ALA A 133 9.77 8.98 -12.32
C ALA A 133 10.11 8.83 -10.83
N LEU A 134 9.81 7.66 -10.23
CA LEU A 134 10.25 7.35 -8.86
C LEU A 134 11.77 7.21 -8.77
N GLU A 135 12.41 6.58 -9.77
CA GLU A 135 13.87 6.49 -9.85
C GLU A 135 14.52 7.87 -9.96
N ALA A 136 13.93 8.80 -10.72
CA ALA A 136 14.40 10.18 -10.80
C ALA A 136 14.29 10.92 -9.47
N GLU A 137 13.20 10.71 -8.71
CA GLU A 137 13.05 11.28 -7.36
C GLU A 137 14.06 10.66 -6.37
N HIS A 138 14.34 9.35 -6.47
CA HIS A 138 15.41 8.70 -5.70
C HIS A 138 16.79 9.30 -6.00
N GLN A 139 17.14 9.51 -7.28
CA GLN A 139 18.39 10.16 -7.66
C GLN A 139 18.47 11.59 -7.12
N SER A 140 17.35 12.29 -7.05
CA SER A 140 17.28 13.64 -6.46
C SER A 140 17.55 13.60 -4.95
N CYS A 141 17.07 12.58 -4.24
CA CYS A 141 17.38 12.37 -2.81
C CYS A 141 18.88 12.15 -2.60
N ILE A 142 19.52 11.30 -3.42
CA ILE A 142 20.97 11.04 -3.37
C ILE A 142 21.75 12.34 -3.62
N ALA A 143 21.40 13.08 -4.66
CA ALA A 143 22.10 14.29 -5.04
C ALA A 143 21.99 15.42 -3.98
N ALA A 144 20.90 15.42 -3.23
CA ALA A 144 20.63 16.42 -2.18
C ALA A 144 21.11 15.99 -0.79
N ASP A 145 21.57 14.74 -0.62
CA ASP A 145 21.87 14.12 0.70
C ASP A 145 20.67 14.27 1.66
N ASP A 146 19.45 14.03 1.12
CA ASP A 146 18.19 14.28 1.83
C ASP A 146 17.80 13.07 2.70
N ALA A 147 17.87 13.23 4.02
CA ALA A 147 17.50 12.24 5.01
C ALA A 147 16.02 12.33 5.46
N SER A 148 15.15 12.94 4.67
CA SER A 148 13.72 12.95 4.97
C SER A 148 13.11 11.55 4.93
N ALA A 149 12.03 11.32 5.67
CA ALA A 149 11.31 10.03 5.67
C ALA A 149 10.88 9.61 4.26
N ARG A 150 10.57 10.58 3.38
CA ARG A 150 10.28 10.34 1.97
C ARG A 150 11.49 9.75 1.24
N CYS A 151 12.67 10.34 1.43
CA CYS A 151 13.90 9.86 0.81
C CYS A 151 14.37 8.54 1.42
N GLU A 152 14.24 8.33 2.74
CA GLU A 152 14.48 7.03 3.37
C GLU A 152 13.63 5.92 2.73
N LEU A 153 12.37 6.20 2.41
CA LEU A 153 11.48 5.24 1.77
C LEU A 153 11.91 4.95 0.33
N LEU A 154 12.34 5.96 -0.43
CA LEU A 154 12.89 5.79 -1.78
C LEU A 154 14.21 4.99 -1.77
N HIS A 155 15.10 5.23 -0.79
CA HIS A 155 16.29 4.43 -0.57
C HIS A 155 15.95 2.98 -0.26
N ALA A 156 15.00 2.75 0.66
CA ALA A 156 14.53 1.40 0.96
C ALA A 156 13.94 0.69 -0.27
N LEU A 157 13.33 1.44 -1.18
CA LEU A 157 12.76 0.89 -2.40
C LEU A 157 13.84 0.50 -3.42
N PHE A 158 14.83 1.33 -3.67
CA PHE A 158 15.75 1.18 -4.82
C PHE A 158 17.14 0.66 -4.48
N ASP A 159 17.65 0.87 -3.25
CA ASP A 159 19.04 0.49 -2.93
C ASP A 159 19.19 -0.99 -2.54
N LEU A 160 18.08 -1.68 -2.21
CA LEU A 160 18.10 -3.02 -1.65
C LEU A 160 17.82 -4.14 -2.66
N GLY A 161 17.88 -3.84 -3.95
CA GLY A 161 17.75 -4.83 -5.02
C GLY A 161 16.73 -4.44 -6.09
N GLN A 162 16.47 -5.37 -7.01
CA GLN A 162 15.73 -5.09 -8.21
C GLN A 162 14.26 -4.73 -7.96
N VAL A 163 13.84 -3.62 -8.56
CA VAL A 163 12.46 -3.16 -8.66
C VAL A 163 12.00 -3.28 -10.11
N ARG A 164 10.74 -3.67 -10.31
CA ARG A 164 10.14 -3.75 -11.65
C ARG A 164 8.78 -3.07 -11.65
N GLN A 165 8.37 -2.57 -12.82
CA GLN A 165 7.01 -2.06 -12.99
C GLN A 165 6.02 -3.19 -12.74
N GLY A 166 5.09 -2.98 -11.82
CA GLY A 166 3.98 -3.87 -11.50
C GLY A 166 2.67 -3.34 -12.08
N ALA A 167 1.65 -4.21 -12.06
CA ALA A 167 0.28 -3.85 -12.38
C ALA A 167 -0.68 -4.77 -11.63
N PHE A 168 -1.85 -4.26 -11.27
CA PHE A 168 -2.96 -5.11 -10.85
C PHE A 168 -3.52 -5.87 -12.06
N SER A 169 -4.12 -7.04 -11.81
CA SER A 169 -4.88 -7.75 -12.85
C SER A 169 -5.94 -6.84 -13.46
N LYS A 170 -6.19 -7.00 -14.75
CA LYS A 170 -7.29 -6.30 -15.44
C LYS A 170 -8.67 -6.70 -14.94
N ASP A 171 -8.78 -7.88 -14.31
CA ASP A 171 -10.02 -8.38 -13.70
C ASP A 171 -10.39 -7.59 -12.44
N VAL A 172 -9.40 -6.98 -11.76
CA VAL A 172 -9.66 -6.06 -10.64
C VAL A 172 -10.35 -4.82 -11.17
N PRO A 173 -11.57 -4.50 -10.71
CA PRO A 173 -12.30 -3.32 -11.17
C PRO A 173 -11.55 -2.03 -10.85
N LEU A 174 -11.83 -1.00 -11.64
CA LEU A 174 -11.36 0.35 -11.35
C LEU A 174 -12.07 0.92 -10.13
N PHE A 175 -11.35 1.65 -9.31
CA PHE A 175 -11.97 2.51 -8.32
C PHE A 175 -12.65 3.68 -9.05
N ILE A 176 -13.97 3.64 -9.08
CA ILE A 176 -14.82 4.68 -9.68
C ILE A 176 -15.72 5.17 -8.56
N GLN A 177 -15.61 6.45 -8.23
CA GLN A 177 -16.55 7.13 -7.34
C GLN A 177 -17.85 7.48 -8.08
#